data_58827fa00ed7ecaeedf3ee9edc4366b5
#
_entry.id   58827fa00ed7ecaeedf3ee9edc4366b5
#
_cell.length_a   1.000
_cell.length_b   1.000
_cell.length_c   1.000
_cell.angle_alpha   90.00
_cell.angle_beta   90.00
_cell.angle_gamma   90.00
#
_symmetry.space_group_name_H-M   'P 1'
#
loop_
_entity.id
_entity.type
_entity.pdbx_description
1 polymer ?
#
loop_
_entity_poly.entity_id
_entity_poly.type
_entity_poly.pdbx_seq_one_letter_code
_entity_poly.pdbx_strand_id
1 'polypeptide(L)'
;VKKQRIGLGSKKMINRLINELMAYGMREYLVDEDDRVYVTNRLLDLFGQIEFEEEEVTEERALVDILSDMCKFAYEKGIIEDDTVTMTDLFDTKIMGQLTPMPSTVRRMFKEIYHISSKLATDYYYKFSKRTNYIRTDRIAKDEKWVTETEYGPIDITINLSKPEKDPRDIAKAGQAKKSGYPSCLLCMENEGYAGHFSHPARQNLILIPISLDGEDYFLQYSPYVYYNEHCIIFNKQHKPMKIDKAVFKKLLEFVKLFPHYTAGSNADLPIVGGSILSHDHFQGGGYVFAMAKAGYDRNFVIPGYEDIRAGIVKWPMSVIRLQGKDIDRIVEASDHILSSWRAYTDKDAFVFAETDGTPHNTITPIARMNGDLYEIDLVLRNNITTDESPWGVYHPSADLHHIKKENIGLIEVMGLAVLPARLKKEMALLEEYILSKKDLRSSEELEKHADWVDGWIDKYNINSENIHGIVQDEISKVFVKVLECAGVYKRTSEGQEAFDRFVKTL
;
A
#
# COMPACT_ATOMS: atom_id res chain seq x y z
N VAL A 1 24.39 37.58 8.84
CA VAL A 1 24.00 36.95 7.57
C VAL A 1 25.18 37.05 6.60
N LYS A 2 26.06 36.04 6.54
CA LYS A 2 27.16 35.98 5.57
C LYS A 2 26.57 35.54 4.24
N LYS A 3 26.35 36.47 3.29
CA LYS A 3 26.18 36.13 1.88
C LYS A 3 27.50 35.56 1.37
N GLN A 4 27.61 34.22 1.31
CA GLN A 4 28.70 33.58 0.57
C GLN A 4 28.50 33.89 -0.93
N ARG A 5 29.51 34.49 -1.56
CA ARG A 5 29.58 34.69 -2.99
C ARG A 5 29.58 33.30 -3.67
N ILE A 6 28.53 32.96 -4.40
CA ILE A 6 28.46 31.77 -5.22
C ILE A 6 29.58 31.85 -6.26
N GLY A 7 30.51 30.88 -6.30
CA GLY A 7 31.60 30.86 -7.30
C GLY A 7 31.07 30.64 -8.73
N LEU A 8 31.76 31.10 -9.78
CA LEU A 8 31.38 30.98 -11.17
C LEU A 8 31.01 29.54 -11.60
N GLY A 9 31.74 28.53 -11.13
CA GLY A 9 31.46 27.11 -11.41
C GLY A 9 30.14 26.60 -10.81
N SER A 10 29.74 27.14 -9.67
CA SER A 10 28.50 26.80 -8.97
C SER A 10 27.27 27.43 -9.64
N LYS A 11 27.40 28.66 -10.20
CA LYS A 11 26.34 29.30 -10.99
C LYS A 11 26.06 28.53 -12.28
N LYS A 12 27.11 28.11 -12.99
CA LYS A 12 26.97 27.29 -14.20
C LYS A 12 26.32 25.94 -13.90
N MET A 13 26.67 25.31 -12.78
CA MET A 13 26.08 24.02 -12.39
C MET A 13 24.58 24.13 -12.17
N ILE A 14 24.08 25.07 -11.36
CA ILE A 14 22.64 25.19 -11.09
C ILE A 14 21.87 25.67 -12.33
N ASN A 15 22.47 26.54 -13.16
CA ASN A 15 21.86 26.96 -14.43
C ASN A 15 21.61 25.76 -15.34
N ARG A 16 22.60 24.88 -15.51
CA ARG A 16 22.46 23.63 -16.28
C ARG A 16 21.36 22.72 -15.69
N LEU A 17 21.35 22.50 -14.37
CA LEU A 17 20.34 21.65 -13.71
C LEU A 17 18.93 22.18 -13.88
N ILE A 18 18.73 23.51 -13.85
CA ILE A 18 17.42 24.13 -14.13
C ILE A 18 17.02 23.90 -15.59
N ASN A 19 17.93 24.05 -16.57
CA ASN A 19 17.63 23.75 -17.98
C ASN A 19 17.28 22.26 -18.17
N GLU A 20 18.02 21.32 -17.57
CA GLU A 20 17.75 19.88 -17.61
C GLU A 20 16.37 19.55 -17.02
N LEU A 21 16.03 20.14 -15.86
CA LEU A 21 14.75 19.93 -15.20
C LEU A 21 13.58 20.53 -16.00
N MET A 22 13.76 21.71 -16.61
CA MET A 22 12.76 22.34 -17.48
C MET A 22 12.53 21.50 -18.75
N ALA A 23 13.61 21.00 -19.38
CA ALA A 23 13.49 20.09 -20.52
C ALA A 23 12.73 18.82 -20.16
N TYR A 24 12.97 18.24 -18.96
CA TYR A 24 12.17 17.14 -18.44
C TYR A 24 10.70 17.52 -18.27
N GLY A 25 10.41 18.66 -17.61
CA GLY A 25 9.04 19.10 -17.33
C GLY A 25 8.20 19.31 -18.59
N MET A 26 8.80 19.87 -19.63
CA MET A 26 8.13 20.08 -20.92
C MET A 26 7.92 18.76 -21.69
N ARG A 27 8.94 17.89 -21.74
CA ARG A 27 8.85 16.58 -22.38
C ARG A 27 7.77 15.69 -21.73
N GLU A 28 7.63 15.76 -20.41
CA GLU A 28 6.67 14.98 -19.64
C GLU A 28 5.30 15.68 -19.48
N TYR A 29 5.08 16.79 -20.19
CA TYR A 29 3.82 17.56 -20.18
C TYR A 29 3.42 18.04 -18.78
N LEU A 30 4.39 18.32 -17.90
CA LEU A 30 4.18 18.97 -16.61
C LEU A 30 4.16 20.50 -16.74
N VAL A 31 4.88 21.04 -17.70
CA VAL A 31 5.00 22.46 -18.00
C VAL A 31 4.68 22.69 -19.47
N ASP A 32 3.70 23.55 -19.75
CA ASP A 32 3.42 24.04 -21.09
C ASP A 32 4.41 25.16 -21.49
N GLU A 33 4.55 25.42 -22.82
CA GLU A 33 5.42 26.47 -23.30
C GLU A 33 5.03 27.86 -22.73
N ASP A 34 3.73 28.11 -22.58
CA ASP A 34 3.21 29.34 -22.00
C ASP A 34 3.61 29.52 -20.52
N ASP A 35 3.86 28.43 -19.79
CA ASP A 35 4.24 28.45 -18.38
C ASP A 35 5.76 28.43 -18.16
N ARG A 36 6.56 28.24 -19.20
CA ARG A 36 8.00 28.01 -19.15
C ARG A 36 8.75 29.09 -18.35
N VAL A 37 8.55 30.34 -18.70
CA VAL A 37 9.22 31.47 -18.03
C VAL A 37 8.80 31.57 -16.56
N TYR A 38 7.52 31.37 -16.29
CA TYR A 38 6.99 31.44 -14.94
C TYR A 38 7.60 30.34 -14.04
N VAL A 39 7.65 29.10 -14.50
CA VAL A 39 8.22 27.97 -13.75
C VAL A 39 9.74 28.14 -13.57
N THR A 40 10.46 28.58 -14.62
CA THR A 40 11.91 28.89 -14.53
C THR A 40 12.17 29.92 -13.44
N ASN A 41 11.43 31.01 -13.39
CA ASN A 41 11.59 32.04 -12.37
C ASN A 41 11.31 31.53 -10.94
N ARG A 42 10.36 30.62 -10.77
CA ARG A 42 10.09 29.97 -9.47
C ARG A 42 11.25 29.07 -9.04
N LEU A 43 11.88 28.36 -9.97
CA LEU A 43 13.09 27.57 -9.69
C LEU A 43 14.27 28.48 -9.33
N LEU A 44 14.46 29.59 -10.05
CA LEU A 44 15.50 30.57 -9.71
C LEU A 44 15.33 31.12 -8.29
N ASP A 45 14.12 31.50 -7.92
CA ASP A 45 13.78 31.96 -6.55
C ASP A 45 14.10 30.89 -5.51
N LEU A 46 13.71 29.64 -5.77
CA LEU A 46 13.94 28.49 -4.88
C LEU A 46 15.45 28.29 -4.57
N PHE A 47 16.32 28.50 -5.57
CA PHE A 47 17.77 28.35 -5.46
C PHE A 47 18.51 29.67 -5.20
N GLY A 48 17.78 30.78 -4.99
CA GLY A 48 18.35 32.10 -4.73
C GLY A 48 19.18 32.64 -5.89
N GLN A 49 18.82 32.28 -7.14
CA GLN A 49 19.49 32.77 -8.36
C GLN A 49 18.77 34.00 -8.91
N ILE A 50 19.56 34.95 -9.44
CA ILE A 50 19.06 36.19 -10.04
C ILE A 50 19.35 36.29 -11.52
N GLU A 51 20.08 35.34 -12.08
CA GLU A 51 20.48 35.27 -13.50
C GLU A 51 20.18 33.86 -14.00
N PHE A 52 19.77 33.77 -15.25
CA PHE A 52 19.52 32.53 -15.96
C PHE A 52 19.99 32.68 -17.41
N GLU A 53 20.64 31.65 -17.91
CA GLU A 53 21.04 31.51 -19.32
C GLU A 53 20.36 30.24 -19.85
N GLU A 54 19.58 30.42 -20.92
CA GLU A 54 18.96 29.29 -21.57
C GLU A 54 20.02 28.48 -22.32
N GLU A 55 20.10 27.18 -22.04
CA GLU A 55 21.05 26.25 -22.64
C GLU A 55 20.28 25.11 -23.34
N GLU A 56 20.73 24.71 -24.52
CA GLU A 56 20.18 23.53 -25.19
C GLU A 56 20.61 22.26 -24.42
N VAL A 57 19.62 21.44 -24.07
CA VAL A 57 19.86 20.16 -23.40
C VAL A 57 20.00 19.09 -24.49
N THR A 58 21.22 18.65 -24.73
CA THR A 58 21.55 17.63 -25.75
C THR A 58 21.49 16.20 -25.28
N GLU A 59 21.58 15.97 -23.97
CA GLU A 59 21.54 14.64 -23.35
C GLU A 59 20.41 14.56 -22.33
N GLU A 60 19.57 13.54 -22.46
CA GLU A 60 18.53 13.26 -21.47
C GLU A 60 19.11 12.57 -20.26
N ARG A 61 18.90 13.17 -19.09
CA ARG A 61 19.25 12.54 -17.80
C ARG A 61 18.00 12.02 -17.10
N ALA A 62 18.18 10.98 -16.28
CA ALA A 62 17.08 10.50 -15.43
C ALA A 62 16.71 11.59 -14.40
N LEU A 63 15.41 11.75 -14.13
CA LEU A 63 14.90 12.73 -13.16
C LEU A 63 15.56 12.58 -11.78
N VAL A 64 15.76 11.34 -11.33
CA VAL A 64 16.37 11.04 -10.02
C VAL A 64 17.79 11.61 -9.91
N ASP A 65 18.56 11.59 -11.00
CA ASP A 65 19.94 12.10 -11.02
C ASP A 65 19.94 13.64 -11.01
N ILE A 66 19.03 14.27 -11.77
CA ILE A 66 18.86 15.72 -11.77
C ILE A 66 18.48 16.20 -10.37
N LEU A 67 17.46 15.59 -9.73
CA LEU A 67 17.01 15.96 -8.39
C LEU A 67 18.08 15.70 -7.34
N SER A 68 18.82 14.61 -7.45
CA SER A 68 19.95 14.30 -6.54
C SER A 68 21.02 15.38 -6.58
N ASP A 69 21.44 15.80 -7.79
CA ASP A 69 22.41 16.88 -7.96
C ASP A 69 21.88 18.23 -7.47
N MET A 70 20.60 18.52 -7.68
CA MET A 70 19.94 19.73 -7.17
C MET A 70 19.88 19.76 -5.64
N CYS A 71 19.55 18.62 -4.99
CA CYS A 71 19.58 18.49 -3.53
C CYS A 71 20.98 18.63 -2.96
N LYS A 72 21.99 18.01 -3.61
CA LYS A 72 23.39 18.17 -3.24
C LYS A 72 23.85 19.62 -3.32
N PHE A 73 23.52 20.29 -4.43
CA PHE A 73 23.78 21.72 -4.57
C PHE A 73 23.13 22.53 -3.46
N ALA A 74 21.87 22.25 -3.12
CA ALA A 74 21.13 22.95 -2.07
C ALA A 74 21.80 22.76 -0.70
N TYR A 75 22.28 21.56 -0.38
CA TYR A 75 23.03 21.26 0.84
C TYR A 75 24.38 22.02 0.89
N GLU A 76 25.16 21.94 -0.20
CA GLU A 76 26.46 22.64 -0.31
C GLU A 76 26.34 24.18 -0.19
N LYS A 77 25.17 24.73 -0.55
CA LYS A 77 24.85 26.16 -0.44
C LYS A 77 24.13 26.56 0.84
N GLY A 78 23.84 25.60 1.72
CA GLY A 78 23.12 25.86 2.95
C GLY A 78 21.66 26.27 2.75
N ILE A 79 21.06 25.90 1.61
CA ILE A 79 19.62 26.06 1.35
C ILE A 79 18.83 25.03 2.15
N ILE A 80 19.38 23.83 2.29
CA ILE A 80 18.91 22.81 3.21
C ILE A 80 19.97 22.52 4.28
N GLU A 81 19.53 22.12 5.47
CA GLU A 81 20.39 22.03 6.66
C GLU A 81 21.26 20.78 6.70
N ASP A 82 20.79 19.68 6.13
CA ASP A 82 21.50 18.40 6.04
C ASP A 82 21.10 17.59 4.79
N ASP A 83 21.77 16.46 4.59
CA ASP A 83 21.64 15.57 3.45
C ASP A 83 20.92 14.25 3.79
N THR A 84 20.18 14.21 4.90
CA THR A 84 19.39 13.03 5.26
C THR A 84 18.30 12.74 4.21
N VAL A 85 17.86 11.48 4.14
CA VAL A 85 16.79 11.06 3.21
C VAL A 85 15.53 11.89 3.43
N THR A 86 15.17 12.19 4.69
CA THR A 86 13.99 13.02 4.99
C THR A 86 14.14 14.43 4.45
N MET A 87 15.30 15.08 4.65
CA MET A 87 15.51 16.44 4.17
C MET A 87 15.56 16.52 2.65
N THR A 88 16.21 15.56 2.00
CA THR A 88 16.25 15.49 0.54
C THR A 88 14.86 15.22 -0.05
N ASP A 89 14.06 14.34 0.58
CA ASP A 89 12.67 14.08 0.15
C ASP A 89 11.74 15.30 0.30
N LEU A 90 11.93 16.10 1.35
CA LEU A 90 11.21 17.36 1.52
C LEU A 90 11.59 18.35 0.41
N PHE A 91 12.87 18.43 0.07
CA PHE A 91 13.36 19.44 -0.85
C PHE A 91 13.13 19.05 -2.32
N ASP A 92 13.36 17.80 -2.72
CA ASP A 92 13.07 17.34 -4.08
C ASP A 92 11.56 17.42 -4.40
N THR A 93 10.70 17.12 -3.42
CA THR A 93 9.25 17.33 -3.55
C THR A 93 8.91 18.81 -3.71
N LYS A 94 9.63 19.71 -3.03
CA LYS A 94 9.47 21.16 -3.20
C LYS A 94 9.92 21.63 -4.58
N ILE A 95 11.00 21.05 -5.13
CA ILE A 95 11.43 21.30 -6.52
C ILE A 95 10.34 20.85 -7.50
N MET A 96 9.88 19.61 -7.39
CA MET A 96 8.85 19.07 -8.28
C MET A 96 7.51 19.78 -8.14
N GLY A 97 7.21 20.33 -6.97
CA GLY A 97 6.05 21.20 -6.76
C GLY A 97 6.07 22.49 -7.61
N GLN A 98 7.25 22.94 -8.09
CA GLN A 98 7.32 24.08 -9.02
C GLN A 98 6.84 23.71 -10.42
N LEU A 99 7.02 22.46 -10.83
CA LEU A 99 6.62 21.93 -12.13
C LEU A 99 5.22 21.32 -12.13
N THR A 100 4.66 21.05 -10.94
CA THR A 100 3.36 20.41 -10.82
C THR A 100 2.24 21.37 -11.22
N PRO A 101 1.41 21.03 -12.23
CA PRO A 101 0.28 21.85 -12.63
C PRO A 101 -0.73 22.04 -11.49
N MET A 102 -1.52 23.12 -11.58
CA MET A 102 -2.55 23.41 -10.58
C MET A 102 -3.59 22.29 -10.52
N PRO A 103 -4.13 21.98 -9.30
CA PRO A 103 -5.16 20.95 -9.12
C PRO A 103 -6.34 21.07 -10.08
N SER A 104 -6.78 22.30 -10.37
CA SER A 104 -7.89 22.56 -11.30
C SER A 104 -7.59 22.07 -12.73
N THR A 105 -6.34 22.20 -13.20
CA THR A 105 -5.92 21.74 -14.53
C THR A 105 -5.94 20.21 -14.59
N VAL A 106 -5.32 19.54 -13.61
CA VAL A 106 -5.24 18.06 -13.58
C VAL A 106 -6.64 17.46 -13.45
N ARG A 107 -7.49 18.01 -12.57
CA ARG A 107 -8.87 17.53 -12.38
C ARG A 107 -9.73 17.72 -13.64
N ARG A 108 -9.57 18.82 -14.34
CA ARG A 108 -10.27 19.05 -15.63
C ARG A 108 -9.85 18.01 -16.66
N MET A 109 -8.55 17.80 -16.85
CA MET A 109 -8.02 16.80 -17.78
C MET A 109 -8.50 15.39 -17.42
N PHE A 110 -8.41 15.03 -16.15
CA PHE A 110 -8.93 13.73 -15.67
C PHE A 110 -10.41 13.54 -16.03
N LYS A 111 -11.24 14.56 -15.77
CA LYS A 111 -12.68 14.51 -16.06
C LYS A 111 -12.97 14.39 -17.55
N GLU A 112 -12.27 15.15 -18.41
CA GLU A 112 -12.42 15.09 -19.87
C GLU A 112 -12.05 13.70 -20.40
N ILE A 113 -10.93 13.12 -19.95
CA ILE A 113 -10.50 11.78 -20.34
C ILE A 113 -11.48 10.71 -19.78
N TYR A 114 -11.99 10.90 -18.56
CA TYR A 114 -12.96 9.98 -17.94
C TYR A 114 -14.24 9.86 -18.75
N HIS A 115 -14.72 10.92 -19.40
CA HIS A 115 -15.86 10.85 -20.29
C HIS A 115 -15.63 9.97 -21.53
N ILE A 116 -14.38 9.74 -21.90
CA ILE A 116 -13.98 8.84 -22.99
C ILE A 116 -13.82 7.42 -22.44
N SER A 117 -13.06 7.28 -21.35
CA SER A 117 -12.78 5.99 -20.71
C SER A 117 -12.24 6.19 -19.27
N SER A 118 -12.86 5.50 -18.32
CA SER A 118 -12.37 5.48 -16.93
C SER A 118 -10.95 4.93 -16.84
N LYS A 119 -10.61 3.92 -17.68
CA LYS A 119 -9.27 3.36 -17.71
C LYS A 119 -8.24 4.36 -18.24
N LEU A 120 -8.53 5.07 -19.31
CA LEU A 120 -7.62 6.11 -19.84
C LEU A 120 -7.41 7.24 -18.82
N ALA A 121 -8.44 7.59 -18.04
CA ALA A 121 -8.33 8.60 -17.00
C ALA A 121 -7.41 8.16 -15.86
N THR A 122 -7.52 6.92 -15.40
CA THR A 122 -6.62 6.36 -14.38
C THR A 122 -5.20 6.18 -14.92
N ASP A 123 -5.02 5.74 -16.17
CA ASP A 123 -3.72 5.66 -16.85
C ASP A 123 -3.03 7.04 -16.92
N TYR A 124 -3.78 8.09 -17.28
CA TYR A 124 -3.30 9.47 -17.28
C TYR A 124 -2.84 9.89 -15.88
N TYR A 125 -3.68 9.69 -14.87
CA TYR A 125 -3.40 10.13 -13.51
C TYR A 125 -2.25 9.32 -12.87
N TYR A 126 -2.14 8.03 -13.16
CA TYR A 126 -1.01 7.20 -12.71
C TYR A 126 0.32 7.63 -13.34
N LYS A 127 0.32 7.90 -14.65
CA LYS A 127 1.49 8.47 -15.35
C LYS A 127 1.86 9.83 -14.77
N PHE A 128 0.88 10.71 -14.56
CA PHE A 128 1.07 12.01 -13.92
C PHE A 128 1.74 11.86 -12.54
N SER A 129 1.26 10.97 -11.69
CA SER A 129 1.83 10.74 -10.36
C SER A 129 3.27 10.22 -10.38
N LYS A 130 3.67 9.50 -11.43
CA LYS A 130 5.07 9.10 -11.67
C LYS A 130 5.92 10.26 -12.17
N ARG A 131 5.40 11.02 -13.13
CA ARG A 131 6.11 12.16 -13.73
C ARG A 131 6.40 13.28 -12.74
N THR A 132 5.49 13.51 -11.79
CA THR A 132 5.70 14.47 -10.70
C THR A 132 6.62 13.95 -9.59
N ASN A 133 7.19 12.75 -9.72
CA ASN A 133 7.96 12.09 -8.68
C ASN A 133 7.20 11.89 -7.34
N TYR A 134 5.87 11.96 -7.38
CA TYR A 134 5.05 11.57 -6.24
C TYR A 134 5.16 10.05 -5.98
N ILE A 135 5.13 9.27 -7.07
CA ILE A 135 5.50 7.86 -7.07
C ILE A 135 6.99 7.77 -7.43
N ARG A 136 7.81 7.35 -6.47
CA ARG A 136 9.26 7.24 -6.63
C ARG A 136 9.63 5.92 -7.29
N THR A 137 9.61 5.90 -8.61
CA THR A 137 9.82 4.68 -9.43
C THR A 137 11.20 4.07 -9.25
N ASP A 138 12.21 4.89 -8.98
CA ASP A 138 13.59 4.47 -8.68
C ASP A 138 13.70 3.64 -7.40
N ARG A 139 12.88 3.95 -6.39
CA ARG A 139 12.82 3.17 -5.14
C ARG A 139 12.05 1.89 -5.32
N ILE A 140 10.91 1.96 -6.01
CA ILE A 140 10.05 0.79 -6.28
C ILE A 140 10.79 -0.25 -7.13
N ALA A 141 11.66 0.19 -8.04
CA ALA A 141 12.49 -0.71 -8.86
C ALA A 141 13.48 -1.56 -8.04
N LYS A 142 13.71 -1.22 -6.77
CA LYS A 142 14.58 -1.99 -5.85
C LYS A 142 13.86 -3.10 -5.12
N ASP A 143 12.50 -3.09 -5.12
CA ASP A 143 11.69 -4.12 -4.48
C ASP A 143 12.01 -5.50 -5.10
N GLU A 144 12.11 -6.51 -4.25
CA GLU A 144 12.22 -7.90 -4.69
C GLU A 144 10.84 -8.53 -4.75
N LYS A 145 10.52 -9.17 -5.90
CA LYS A 145 9.18 -9.72 -6.16
C LYS A 145 9.30 -11.08 -6.79
N TRP A 146 8.51 -12.03 -6.30
CA TRP A 146 8.36 -13.35 -6.91
C TRP A 146 6.96 -13.90 -6.66
N VAL A 147 6.63 -14.98 -7.37
CA VAL A 147 5.37 -15.70 -7.25
C VAL A 147 5.68 -17.15 -6.90
N THR A 148 4.93 -17.71 -5.95
CA THR A 148 5.06 -19.13 -5.58
C THR A 148 3.71 -19.82 -5.71
N GLU A 149 3.70 -20.98 -6.36
CA GLU A 149 2.53 -21.85 -6.45
C GLU A 149 2.25 -22.52 -5.10
N THR A 150 1.00 -22.48 -4.68
CA THR A 150 0.52 -23.07 -3.43
C THR A 150 -0.73 -23.90 -3.66
N GLU A 151 -1.20 -24.61 -2.66
CA GLU A 151 -2.50 -25.31 -2.73
C GLU A 151 -3.72 -24.38 -2.91
N TYR A 152 -3.54 -23.07 -2.65
CA TYR A 152 -4.55 -22.02 -2.83
C TYR A 152 -4.38 -21.27 -4.16
N GLY A 153 -3.43 -21.68 -5.00
CA GLY A 153 -3.02 -21.01 -6.22
C GLY A 153 -1.76 -20.16 -6.04
N PRO A 154 -1.39 -19.37 -7.07
CA PRO A 154 -0.20 -18.53 -7.02
C PRO A 154 -0.36 -17.41 -5.99
N ILE A 155 0.65 -17.23 -5.13
CA ILE A 155 0.73 -16.15 -4.13
C ILE A 155 1.89 -15.24 -4.49
N ASP A 156 1.65 -13.93 -4.43
CA ASP A 156 2.63 -12.89 -4.73
C ASP A 156 3.39 -12.50 -3.46
N ILE A 157 4.72 -12.44 -3.55
CA ILE A 157 5.58 -12.02 -2.43
C ILE A 157 6.39 -10.80 -2.85
N THR A 158 6.47 -9.80 -1.97
CA THR A 158 7.27 -8.60 -2.17
C THR A 158 8.05 -8.28 -0.92
N ILE A 159 9.38 -8.15 -1.02
CA ILE A 159 10.19 -7.46 -0.02
C ILE A 159 10.21 -5.99 -0.42
N ASN A 160 9.54 -5.17 0.36
CA ASN A 160 9.35 -3.76 0.02
C ASN A 160 10.52 -2.89 0.48
N LEU A 161 11.22 -2.29 -0.47
CA LEU A 161 12.36 -1.39 -0.28
C LEU A 161 12.01 0.07 -0.62
N SER A 162 10.81 0.34 -1.10
CA SER A 162 10.36 1.68 -1.51
C SER A 162 10.11 2.62 -0.32
N LYS A 163 9.84 2.07 0.86
CA LYS A 163 9.70 2.84 2.10
C LYS A 163 11.07 2.98 2.77
N PRO A 164 11.68 4.18 2.76
CA PRO A 164 13.01 4.37 3.33
C PRO A 164 12.99 4.12 4.86
N GLU A 165 14.06 3.51 5.35
CA GLU A 165 14.33 3.43 6.79
C GLU A 165 14.62 4.84 7.32
N LYS A 166 14.10 5.16 8.50
CA LYS A 166 14.33 6.47 9.11
C LYS A 166 15.75 6.57 9.62
N ASP A 167 16.47 7.63 9.21
CA ASP A 167 17.77 7.98 9.77
C ASP A 167 17.62 8.29 11.28
N PRO A 168 18.50 7.80 12.16
CA PRO A 168 18.50 8.14 13.59
C PRO A 168 18.50 9.65 13.86
N ARG A 169 19.18 10.45 13.02
CA ARG A 169 19.19 11.92 13.10
C ARG A 169 17.78 12.48 12.88
N ASP A 170 17.02 11.93 11.90
CA ASP A 170 15.65 12.35 11.59
C ASP A 170 14.68 11.94 12.70
N ILE A 171 14.87 10.76 13.32
CA ILE A 171 14.07 10.32 14.47
C ILE A 171 14.25 11.29 15.65
N ALA A 172 15.49 11.69 15.94
CA ALA A 172 15.80 12.63 17.01
C ALA A 172 15.17 14.01 16.76
N LYS A 173 15.26 14.54 15.53
CA LYS A 173 14.65 15.81 15.14
C LYS A 173 13.11 15.75 15.18
N ALA A 174 12.52 14.66 14.69
CA ALA A 174 11.06 14.45 14.73
C ALA A 174 10.53 14.41 16.17
N GLY A 175 11.28 13.82 17.09
CA GLY A 175 10.94 13.78 18.53
C GLY A 175 10.95 15.16 19.21
N GLN A 176 11.73 16.10 18.70
CA GLN A 176 11.83 17.48 19.20
C GLN A 176 10.89 18.45 18.47
N ALA A 177 10.36 18.04 17.31
CA ALA A 177 9.50 18.90 16.50
C ALA A 177 8.16 19.15 17.20
N LYS A 178 7.66 20.41 17.10
CA LYS A 178 6.33 20.77 17.58
C LYS A 178 5.29 19.96 16.79
N LYS A 179 4.45 19.19 17.49
CA LYS A 179 3.34 18.47 16.85
C LYS A 179 2.38 19.47 16.22
N SER A 180 2.22 19.41 14.91
CA SER A 180 1.23 20.15 14.15
C SER A 180 -0.06 19.33 14.06
N GLY A 181 -1.21 19.98 14.25
CA GLY A 181 -2.52 19.39 13.97
C GLY A 181 -2.98 19.59 12.51
N TYR A 182 -2.10 20.08 11.64
CA TYR A 182 -2.40 20.34 10.23
C TYR A 182 -1.24 19.84 9.34
N PRO A 183 -1.56 18.94 8.37
CA PRO A 183 -2.80 18.17 8.22
C PRO A 183 -3.06 17.24 9.43
N SER A 184 -4.30 16.91 9.73
CA SER A 184 -4.65 16.08 10.90
C SER A 184 -4.12 14.65 10.79
N CYS A 185 -4.03 14.10 9.57
CA CYS A 185 -3.40 12.81 9.29
C CYS A 185 -2.88 12.75 7.84
N LEU A 186 -2.23 11.63 7.49
CA LEU A 186 -1.64 11.41 6.15
C LEU A 186 -2.67 11.31 5.01
N LEU A 187 -3.95 11.12 5.32
CA LEU A 187 -5.04 10.97 4.34
C LEU A 187 -5.94 12.21 4.26
N CYS A 188 -5.73 13.25 5.08
CA CYS A 188 -6.52 14.46 4.98
C CYS A 188 -6.27 15.21 3.67
N MET A 189 -7.32 15.81 3.10
CA MET A 189 -7.22 16.56 1.85
C MET A 189 -6.23 17.73 1.91
N GLU A 190 -5.96 18.25 3.08
CA GLU A 190 -4.99 19.31 3.36
C GLU A 190 -3.54 18.89 3.06
N ASN A 191 -3.29 17.60 2.77
CA ASN A 191 -2.01 17.16 2.27
C ASN A 191 -1.72 17.65 0.83
N GLU A 192 -2.75 17.92 0.01
CA GLU A 192 -2.54 18.42 -1.35
C GLU A 192 -1.74 19.74 -1.33
N GLY A 193 -0.56 19.73 -1.91
CA GLY A 193 0.32 20.90 -1.94
C GLY A 193 1.08 21.17 -0.63
N TYR A 194 0.93 20.33 0.40
CA TYR A 194 1.57 20.58 1.70
C TYR A 194 3.09 20.41 1.65
N ALA A 195 3.82 21.39 2.24
CA ALA A 195 5.28 21.41 2.20
C ALA A 195 5.96 20.30 3.02
N GLY A 196 5.24 19.72 3.99
CA GLY A 196 5.81 18.72 4.88
C GLY A 196 6.74 19.29 5.95
N HIS A 197 7.23 18.41 6.80
CA HIS A 197 8.26 18.66 7.81
C HIS A 197 8.84 17.31 8.29
N PHE A 198 9.83 17.29 9.19
CA PHE A 198 10.51 16.07 9.63
C PHE A 198 9.62 14.90 10.09
N SER A 199 8.44 15.19 10.63
CA SER A 199 7.48 14.16 11.07
C SER A 199 6.28 13.98 10.14
N HIS A 200 6.21 14.73 9.04
CA HIS A 200 5.13 14.66 8.05
C HIS A 200 5.67 14.85 6.63
N PRO A 201 5.40 13.93 5.69
CA PRO A 201 5.98 14.00 4.35
C PRO A 201 5.48 15.19 3.55
N ALA A 202 6.35 15.73 2.68
CA ALA A 202 5.96 16.72 1.68
C ALA A 202 5.02 16.12 0.63
N ARG A 203 4.07 16.93 0.12
CA ARG A 203 3.04 16.56 -0.84
C ARG A 203 2.78 17.66 -1.89
N GLN A 204 3.77 18.52 -2.18
CA GLN A 204 3.65 19.61 -3.13
C GLN A 204 3.47 19.14 -4.58
N ASN A 205 3.73 17.88 -4.83
CA ASN A 205 3.56 17.17 -6.11
C ASN A 205 2.37 16.18 -6.11
N LEU A 206 1.53 16.20 -5.07
CA LEU A 206 0.30 15.42 -4.98
C LEU A 206 -0.89 16.25 -5.44
N ILE A 207 -1.70 15.68 -6.33
CA ILE A 207 -3.01 16.20 -6.72
C ILE A 207 -4.06 15.13 -6.41
N LEU A 208 -5.14 15.53 -5.76
CA LEU A 208 -6.24 14.64 -5.38
C LEU A 208 -7.35 14.70 -6.44
N ILE A 209 -7.89 13.54 -6.82
CA ILE A 209 -9.03 13.46 -7.75
C ILE A 209 -10.33 13.29 -6.94
N PRO A 210 -11.27 14.26 -6.99
CA PRO A 210 -12.54 14.13 -6.31
C PRO A 210 -13.45 13.10 -7.00
N ILE A 211 -14.09 12.24 -6.19
CA ILE A 211 -15.11 11.28 -6.63
C ILE A 211 -16.27 11.30 -5.63
N SER A 212 -17.42 10.77 -6.01
CA SER A 212 -18.58 10.63 -5.12
C SER A 212 -18.92 9.15 -4.99
N LEU A 213 -19.13 8.68 -3.75
CA LEU A 213 -19.52 7.31 -3.43
C LEU A 213 -20.68 7.38 -2.42
N ASP A 214 -21.81 6.76 -2.76
CA ASP A 214 -23.04 6.77 -1.97
C ASP A 214 -23.47 8.19 -1.51
N GLY A 215 -23.30 9.16 -2.42
CA GLY A 215 -23.64 10.57 -2.16
C GLY A 215 -22.66 11.33 -1.25
N GLU A 216 -21.58 10.71 -0.79
CA GLU A 216 -20.53 11.37 -0.01
C GLU A 216 -19.32 11.74 -0.88
N ASP A 217 -18.62 12.81 -0.49
CA ASP A 217 -17.41 13.27 -1.17
C ASP A 217 -16.19 12.43 -0.71
N TYR A 218 -15.50 11.86 -1.68
CA TYR A 218 -14.23 11.14 -1.50
C TYR A 218 -13.15 11.70 -2.42
N PHE A 219 -11.92 11.34 -2.15
CA PHE A 219 -10.77 11.58 -3.02
C PHE A 219 -10.08 10.28 -3.38
N LEU A 220 -9.58 10.23 -4.61
CA LEU A 220 -8.69 9.21 -5.12
C LEU A 220 -7.26 9.78 -5.18
N GLN A 221 -6.28 9.04 -4.65
CA GLN A 221 -4.84 9.26 -4.84
C GLN A 221 -4.13 7.93 -5.01
N TYR A 222 -2.99 7.92 -5.68
CA TYR A 222 -2.14 6.74 -5.67
C TYR A 222 -1.31 6.67 -4.39
N SER A 223 -0.93 5.46 -3.99
CA SER A 223 0.04 5.26 -2.92
C SER A 223 1.44 5.55 -3.45
N PRO A 224 2.27 6.34 -2.76
CA PRO A 224 3.64 6.57 -3.20
C PRO A 224 4.52 5.32 -3.10
N TYR A 225 4.08 4.28 -2.38
CA TYR A 225 4.83 3.03 -2.18
C TYR A 225 4.53 1.95 -3.21
N VAL A 226 3.40 2.04 -3.90
CA VAL A 226 2.96 1.15 -5.01
C VAL A 226 3.27 -0.33 -4.74
N TYR A 227 2.63 -0.90 -3.72
CA TYR A 227 2.80 -2.33 -3.39
C TYR A 227 2.39 -3.26 -4.54
N TYR A 228 1.44 -2.81 -5.38
CA TYR A 228 0.96 -3.48 -6.59
C TYR A 228 0.58 -2.45 -7.65
N ASN A 229 0.34 -2.88 -8.90
CA ASN A 229 0.06 -1.96 -9.99
C ASN A 229 -1.12 -1.03 -9.69
N GLU A 230 -0.89 0.28 -9.88
CA GLU A 230 -1.89 1.34 -9.66
C GLU A 230 -2.50 1.34 -8.26
N HIS A 231 -1.71 0.92 -7.24
CA HIS A 231 -2.16 0.95 -5.84
C HIS A 231 -2.64 2.34 -5.46
N CYS A 232 -3.93 2.46 -5.16
CA CYS A 232 -4.57 3.72 -4.82
C CYS A 232 -5.25 3.68 -3.44
N ILE A 233 -5.44 4.86 -2.89
CA ILE A 233 -6.18 5.11 -1.66
C ILE A 233 -7.40 5.95 -2.02
N ILE A 234 -8.56 5.51 -1.57
CA ILE A 234 -9.85 6.19 -1.71
C ILE A 234 -10.27 6.63 -0.30
N PHE A 235 -10.31 7.90 0.00
CA PHE A 235 -10.56 8.36 1.36
C PHE A 235 -11.64 9.42 1.42
N ASN A 236 -12.38 9.43 2.54
CA ASN A 236 -13.44 10.38 2.75
C ASN A 236 -12.88 11.80 2.89
N LYS A 237 -13.56 12.77 2.31
CA LYS A 237 -13.21 14.19 2.46
C LYS A 237 -13.21 14.65 3.91
N GLN A 238 -14.08 14.08 4.72
CA GLN A 238 -14.16 14.39 6.15
C GLN A 238 -13.25 13.41 6.93
N HIS A 239 -12.49 13.95 7.88
CA HIS A 239 -11.72 13.15 8.81
C HIS A 239 -12.67 12.50 9.84
N LYS A 240 -13.19 11.33 9.50
CA LYS A 240 -14.07 10.52 10.35
C LYS A 240 -13.53 9.10 10.49
N PRO A 241 -13.75 8.42 11.63
CA PRO A 241 -13.27 7.05 11.84
C PRO A 241 -13.85 6.08 10.81
N MET A 242 -13.06 5.03 10.52
CA MET A 242 -13.52 3.88 9.75
C MET A 242 -14.62 3.14 10.50
N LYS A 243 -15.58 2.62 9.75
CA LYS A 243 -16.64 1.75 10.25
C LYS A 243 -17.05 0.81 9.12
N ILE A 244 -17.08 -0.48 9.39
CA ILE A 244 -17.61 -1.46 8.45
C ILE A 244 -19.12 -1.57 8.67
N ASP A 245 -19.91 -1.16 7.70
CA ASP A 245 -21.36 -1.23 7.71
C ASP A 245 -21.91 -1.35 6.27
N LYS A 246 -23.24 -1.38 6.15
CA LYS A 246 -23.95 -1.47 4.86
C LYS A 246 -23.46 -0.45 3.83
N ALA A 247 -23.17 0.79 4.28
CA ALA A 247 -22.72 1.85 3.38
C ALA A 247 -21.33 1.57 2.79
N VAL A 248 -20.43 0.91 3.52
CA VAL A 248 -19.10 0.52 3.02
C VAL A 248 -19.22 -0.45 1.85
N PHE A 249 -20.09 -1.46 1.93
CA PHE A 249 -20.32 -2.40 0.82
C PHE A 249 -20.81 -1.67 -0.42
N LYS A 250 -21.75 -0.74 -0.26
CA LYS A 250 -22.25 0.08 -1.36
C LYS A 250 -21.16 0.94 -1.98
N LYS A 251 -20.37 1.63 -1.18
CA LYS A 251 -19.27 2.49 -1.65
C LYS A 251 -18.21 1.71 -2.42
N LEU A 252 -17.83 0.52 -1.94
CA LEU A 252 -16.87 -0.35 -2.65
C LEU A 252 -17.42 -0.81 -4.00
N LEU A 253 -18.70 -1.22 -4.06
CA LEU A 253 -19.35 -1.65 -5.31
C LEU A 253 -19.58 -0.48 -6.28
N GLU A 254 -19.91 0.72 -5.79
CA GLU A 254 -19.96 1.93 -6.61
C GLU A 254 -18.59 2.34 -7.14
N PHE A 255 -17.52 2.19 -6.34
CA PHE A 255 -16.17 2.47 -6.81
C PHE A 255 -15.77 1.56 -7.98
N VAL A 256 -16.02 0.25 -7.89
CA VAL A 256 -15.72 -0.67 -8.99
C VAL A 256 -16.67 -0.50 -10.17
N LYS A 257 -17.84 0.10 -9.99
CA LYS A 257 -18.70 0.56 -11.09
C LYS A 257 -18.09 1.77 -11.81
N LEU A 258 -17.51 2.72 -11.08
CA LEU A 258 -16.80 3.88 -11.66
C LEU A 258 -15.51 3.46 -12.38
N PHE A 259 -14.80 2.47 -11.82
CA PHE A 259 -13.51 1.98 -12.31
C PHE A 259 -13.52 0.44 -12.42
N PRO A 260 -14.19 -0.13 -13.45
CA PRO A 260 -14.41 -1.59 -13.56
C PRO A 260 -13.12 -2.42 -13.69
N HIS A 261 -12.02 -1.80 -14.03
CA HIS A 261 -10.69 -2.41 -14.13
C HIS A 261 -9.93 -2.42 -12.80
N TYR A 262 -10.52 -1.91 -11.72
CA TYR A 262 -9.93 -1.87 -10.37
C TYR A 262 -10.59 -2.87 -9.43
N THR A 263 -9.80 -3.34 -8.48
CA THR A 263 -10.25 -3.96 -7.22
C THR A 263 -10.24 -2.88 -6.15
N ALA A 264 -11.18 -2.92 -5.21
CA ALA A 264 -11.18 -2.06 -4.02
C ALA A 264 -11.61 -2.83 -2.79
N GLY A 265 -11.02 -2.52 -1.65
CA GLY A 265 -11.37 -3.14 -0.37
C GLY A 265 -11.14 -2.21 0.81
N SER A 266 -11.70 -2.57 1.94
CA SER A 266 -11.51 -1.88 3.22
C SER A 266 -10.74 -2.77 4.20
N ASN A 267 -9.84 -2.18 4.98
CA ASN A 267 -9.38 -2.85 6.19
C ASN A 267 -10.57 -3.04 7.16
N ALA A 268 -10.44 -3.99 8.07
CA ALA A 268 -11.37 -4.12 9.17
C ALA A 268 -11.33 -2.90 10.11
N ASP A 269 -12.44 -2.62 10.78
CA ASP A 269 -12.61 -1.45 11.66
C ASP A 269 -12.23 -1.71 13.14
N LEU A 270 -11.82 -2.92 13.49
CA LEU A 270 -11.38 -3.27 14.83
C LEU A 270 -9.85 -3.29 14.94
N PRO A 271 -9.28 -2.95 16.11
CA PRO A 271 -7.84 -3.09 16.38
C PRO A 271 -7.34 -4.52 16.12
N ILE A 272 -6.04 -4.69 15.93
CA ILE A 272 -5.35 -5.97 15.69
C ILE A 272 -5.62 -6.55 14.28
N VAL A 273 -6.87 -6.54 13.81
CA VAL A 273 -7.28 -7.05 12.50
C VAL A 273 -7.53 -5.94 11.46
N GLY A 274 -7.41 -4.68 11.88
CA GLY A 274 -7.54 -3.50 11.02
C GLY A 274 -6.23 -2.98 10.47
N GLY A 275 -6.32 -1.91 9.67
CA GLY A 275 -5.17 -1.18 9.15
C GLY A 275 -4.57 -0.20 10.17
N SER A 276 -3.51 0.50 9.75
CA SER A 276 -2.78 1.45 10.60
C SER A 276 -3.48 2.79 10.83
N ILE A 277 -4.47 3.16 9.99
CA ILE A 277 -5.19 4.45 10.07
C ILE A 277 -6.69 4.16 10.22
N LEU A 278 -7.12 3.86 11.44
CA LEU A 278 -8.55 3.63 11.75
C LEU A 278 -9.32 4.94 11.96
N SER A 279 -8.62 6.04 12.18
CA SER A 279 -9.20 7.35 12.48
C SER A 279 -9.74 8.10 11.26
N HIS A 280 -9.43 7.65 10.05
CA HIS A 280 -9.86 8.27 8.81
C HIS A 280 -10.43 7.23 7.85
N ASP A 281 -11.70 7.35 7.51
CA ASP A 281 -12.43 6.45 6.62
C ASP A 281 -11.79 6.41 5.23
N HIS A 282 -11.31 5.23 4.85
CA HIS A 282 -10.62 5.03 3.58
C HIS A 282 -10.69 3.58 3.09
N PHE A 283 -10.53 3.43 1.78
CA PHE A 283 -10.40 2.16 1.09
C PHE A 283 -9.05 2.11 0.36
N GLN A 284 -8.62 0.92 -0.02
CA GLN A 284 -7.48 0.71 -0.90
C GLN A 284 -7.93 -0.02 -2.15
N GLY A 285 -7.38 0.36 -3.30
CA GLY A 285 -7.73 -0.23 -4.57
C GLY A 285 -6.58 -0.18 -5.57
N GLY A 286 -6.87 -0.59 -6.81
CA GLY A 286 -5.92 -0.51 -7.91
C GLY A 286 -6.14 -1.53 -9.01
N GLY A 287 -5.36 -1.40 -10.08
CA GLY A 287 -5.42 -2.23 -11.28
C GLY A 287 -4.61 -3.52 -11.11
N TYR A 288 -5.01 -4.39 -10.17
CA TYR A 288 -4.31 -5.63 -9.88
C TYR A 288 -5.27 -6.80 -9.62
N VAL A 289 -4.97 -7.97 -10.18
CA VAL A 289 -5.75 -9.19 -9.96
C VAL A 289 -5.04 -10.05 -8.91
N PHE A 290 -5.49 -9.95 -7.67
CA PHE A 290 -4.92 -10.66 -6.54
C PHE A 290 -5.14 -12.18 -6.60
N ALA A 291 -4.30 -12.93 -5.89
CA ALA A 291 -4.38 -14.39 -5.79
C ALA A 291 -5.76 -14.86 -5.30
N MET A 292 -6.32 -14.22 -4.28
CA MET A 292 -7.66 -14.55 -3.76
C MET A 292 -8.76 -14.39 -4.82
N ALA A 293 -8.65 -13.41 -5.73
CA ALA A 293 -9.62 -13.23 -6.82
C ALA A 293 -9.65 -14.42 -7.79
N LYS A 294 -8.51 -15.09 -7.97
CA LYS A 294 -8.36 -16.27 -8.84
C LYS A 294 -8.77 -17.57 -8.15
N ALA A 295 -8.90 -17.57 -6.82
CA ALA A 295 -9.22 -18.76 -6.03
C ALA A 295 -10.65 -19.25 -6.33
N GLY A 296 -10.78 -20.57 -6.47
CA GLY A 296 -12.06 -21.24 -6.65
C GLY A 296 -12.87 -21.33 -5.34
N TYR A 297 -13.95 -22.08 -5.41
CA TYR A 297 -14.80 -22.35 -4.25
C TYR A 297 -14.49 -23.72 -3.65
N ASP A 298 -14.49 -23.81 -2.32
CA ASP A 298 -14.59 -25.10 -1.61
C ASP A 298 -16.03 -25.64 -1.77
N ARG A 299 -17.02 -24.77 -1.59
CA ARG A 299 -18.45 -25.11 -1.75
C ARG A 299 -19.29 -23.88 -1.96
N ASN A 300 -20.41 -24.06 -2.65
CA ASN A 300 -21.46 -23.06 -2.80
C ASN A 300 -22.60 -23.34 -1.82
N PHE A 301 -23.33 -22.29 -1.46
CA PHE A 301 -24.53 -22.38 -0.64
C PHE A 301 -25.55 -21.32 -1.10
N VAL A 302 -26.78 -21.45 -0.62
CA VAL A 302 -27.87 -20.50 -0.88
C VAL A 302 -28.19 -19.77 0.40
N ILE A 303 -28.32 -18.46 0.34
CA ILE A 303 -28.79 -17.62 1.45
C ILE A 303 -30.29 -17.41 1.24
N PRO A 304 -31.17 -17.85 2.17
CA PRO A 304 -32.60 -17.66 2.05
C PRO A 304 -32.98 -16.18 1.87
N GLY A 305 -33.81 -15.89 0.86
CA GLY A 305 -34.20 -14.54 0.48
C GLY A 305 -33.20 -13.82 -0.45
N TYR A 306 -32.04 -14.46 -0.78
CA TYR A 306 -31.02 -13.95 -1.68
C TYR A 306 -30.63 -15.01 -2.74
N GLU A 307 -31.57 -15.77 -3.24
CA GLU A 307 -31.39 -16.87 -4.21
C GLU A 307 -30.88 -16.36 -5.58
N ASP A 308 -31.04 -15.07 -5.83
CA ASP A 308 -30.53 -14.35 -7.00
C ASP A 308 -29.02 -14.02 -6.89
N ILE A 309 -28.43 -14.16 -5.70
CA ILE A 309 -27.01 -13.96 -5.44
C ILE A 309 -26.30 -15.31 -5.35
N ARG A 310 -25.29 -15.51 -6.15
CA ARG A 310 -24.41 -16.68 -6.00
C ARG A 310 -23.52 -16.47 -4.77
N ALA A 311 -23.60 -17.38 -3.80
CA ALA A 311 -22.76 -17.37 -2.59
C ALA A 311 -21.93 -18.65 -2.47
N GLY A 312 -20.72 -18.52 -1.93
CA GLY A 312 -19.87 -19.67 -1.67
C GLY A 312 -18.68 -19.35 -0.77
N ILE A 313 -18.14 -20.40 -0.16
CA ILE A 313 -16.89 -20.34 0.61
C ILE A 313 -15.72 -20.49 -0.38
N VAL A 314 -14.81 -19.54 -0.34
CA VAL A 314 -13.62 -19.52 -1.22
C VAL A 314 -12.56 -20.50 -0.68
N LYS A 315 -11.94 -21.26 -1.57
CA LYS A 315 -10.75 -22.07 -1.26
C LYS A 315 -9.57 -21.15 -1.00
N TRP A 316 -9.45 -20.70 0.24
CA TRP A 316 -8.46 -19.71 0.67
C TRP A 316 -7.94 -20.05 2.08
N PRO A 317 -6.71 -19.65 2.47
CA PRO A 317 -6.20 -19.90 3.83
C PRO A 317 -7.07 -19.26 4.92
N MET A 318 -7.68 -18.10 4.61
CA MET A 318 -8.57 -17.38 5.52
C MET A 318 -10.05 -17.72 5.24
N SER A 319 -10.92 -17.34 6.14
CA SER A 319 -12.37 -17.63 6.06
C SER A 319 -13.08 -16.59 5.20
N VAL A 320 -13.40 -16.92 3.96
CA VAL A 320 -13.93 -15.98 2.97
C VAL A 320 -15.27 -16.48 2.41
N ILE A 321 -16.28 -15.61 2.47
CA ILE A 321 -17.54 -15.77 1.74
C ILE A 321 -17.52 -14.85 0.53
N ARG A 322 -17.72 -15.40 -0.67
CA ARG A 322 -17.81 -14.66 -1.92
C ARG A 322 -19.24 -14.58 -2.38
N LEU A 323 -19.69 -13.36 -2.70
CA LEU A 323 -20.98 -13.07 -3.31
C LEU A 323 -20.81 -12.55 -4.72
N GLN A 324 -21.65 -12.98 -5.66
CA GLN A 324 -21.69 -12.52 -7.05
C GLN A 324 -23.11 -12.24 -7.48
N GLY A 325 -23.32 -11.14 -8.19
CA GLY A 325 -24.63 -10.77 -8.73
C GLY A 325 -24.54 -9.60 -9.71
N LYS A 326 -25.67 -9.28 -10.35
CA LYS A 326 -25.77 -8.15 -11.28
C LYS A 326 -26.27 -6.87 -10.61
N ASP A 327 -26.97 -7.01 -9.50
CA ASP A 327 -27.60 -5.90 -8.79
C ASP A 327 -26.78 -5.54 -7.55
N ILE A 328 -26.28 -4.30 -7.52
CA ILE A 328 -25.48 -3.77 -6.40
C ILE A 328 -26.29 -3.79 -5.11
N ASP A 329 -27.54 -3.31 -5.13
CA ASP A 329 -28.32 -3.16 -3.90
C ASP A 329 -28.62 -4.53 -3.29
N ARG A 330 -28.87 -5.57 -4.10
CA ARG A 330 -29.05 -6.95 -3.65
C ARG A 330 -27.78 -7.53 -3.01
N ILE A 331 -26.62 -7.28 -3.61
CA ILE A 331 -25.33 -7.70 -3.03
C ILE A 331 -25.07 -6.97 -1.71
N VAL A 332 -25.38 -5.67 -1.64
CA VAL A 332 -25.26 -4.86 -0.41
C VAL A 332 -26.14 -5.41 0.69
N GLU A 333 -27.40 -5.74 0.40
CA GLU A 333 -28.33 -6.33 1.38
C GLU A 333 -27.83 -7.68 1.89
N ALA A 334 -27.40 -8.58 1.00
CA ALA A 334 -26.84 -9.87 1.37
C ALA A 334 -25.55 -9.74 2.20
N SER A 335 -24.67 -8.78 1.84
CA SER A 335 -23.44 -8.49 2.58
C SER A 335 -23.71 -7.96 3.99
N ASP A 336 -24.72 -7.08 4.13
CA ASP A 336 -25.14 -6.53 5.42
C ASP A 336 -25.82 -7.60 6.30
N HIS A 337 -26.58 -8.50 5.71
CA HIS A 337 -27.13 -9.66 6.39
C HIS A 337 -26.03 -10.55 6.96
N ILE A 338 -25.00 -10.88 6.16
CA ILE A 338 -23.84 -11.68 6.62
C ILE A 338 -23.08 -10.93 7.71
N LEU A 339 -22.82 -9.62 7.56
CA LEU A 339 -22.11 -8.82 8.58
C LEU A 339 -22.88 -8.81 9.92
N SER A 340 -24.18 -8.59 9.86
CA SER A 340 -25.03 -8.55 11.05
C SER A 340 -25.08 -9.90 11.75
N SER A 341 -25.22 -10.99 10.99
CA SER A 341 -25.18 -12.36 11.51
C SER A 341 -23.82 -12.68 12.12
N TRP A 342 -22.71 -12.29 11.44
CA TRP A 342 -21.35 -12.51 11.93
C TRP A 342 -21.07 -11.75 13.24
N ARG A 343 -21.47 -10.49 13.33
CA ARG A 343 -21.29 -9.67 14.53
C ARG A 343 -21.98 -10.23 15.76
N ALA A 344 -23.08 -10.92 15.59
CA ALA A 344 -23.82 -11.56 16.69
C ALA A 344 -23.43 -13.02 16.95
N TYR A 345 -22.55 -13.60 16.11
CA TYR A 345 -22.26 -15.03 16.15
C TYR A 345 -21.22 -15.40 17.19
N THR A 346 -21.57 -16.39 18.02
CA THR A 346 -20.67 -17.04 18.98
C THR A 346 -20.71 -18.54 18.75
N ASP A 347 -19.54 -19.16 18.59
CA ASP A 347 -19.32 -20.60 18.53
C ASP A 347 -18.14 -20.96 19.47
N LYS A 348 -18.47 -21.41 20.67
CA LYS A 348 -17.46 -21.71 21.72
C LYS A 348 -16.54 -22.86 21.31
N ASP A 349 -17.05 -23.82 20.53
CA ASP A 349 -16.27 -24.97 20.07
C ASP A 349 -15.22 -24.59 19.05
N ALA A 350 -15.46 -23.51 18.29
CA ALA A 350 -14.50 -22.92 17.36
C ALA A 350 -13.72 -21.73 17.93
N PHE A 351 -13.86 -21.45 19.23
CA PHE A 351 -13.30 -20.30 19.93
C PHE A 351 -13.69 -18.94 19.30
N VAL A 352 -14.87 -18.86 18.70
CA VAL A 352 -15.43 -17.61 18.14
C VAL A 352 -16.37 -17.00 19.16
N PHE A 353 -16.08 -15.77 19.57
CA PHE A 353 -16.92 -14.99 20.48
C PHE A 353 -17.28 -13.66 19.81
N ALA A 354 -18.59 -13.35 19.78
CA ALA A 354 -19.08 -12.08 19.26
C ALA A 354 -18.55 -10.90 20.07
N GLU A 355 -18.53 -11.07 21.41
CA GLU A 355 -18.04 -10.10 22.37
C GLU A 355 -17.50 -10.76 23.64
N THR A 356 -16.68 -10.03 24.37
CA THR A 356 -16.23 -10.37 25.73
C THR A 356 -16.32 -9.11 26.59
N ASP A 357 -17.07 -9.18 27.68
CA ASP A 357 -17.30 -8.04 28.57
C ASP A 357 -17.76 -6.77 27.87
N GLY A 358 -18.64 -6.92 26.86
CA GLY A 358 -19.17 -5.82 26.06
C GLY A 358 -18.21 -5.28 24.96
N THR A 359 -17.03 -5.89 24.81
CA THR A 359 -16.08 -5.55 23.74
C THR A 359 -16.33 -6.43 22.52
N PRO A 360 -16.70 -5.86 21.35
CA PRO A 360 -16.97 -6.63 20.14
C PRO A 360 -15.68 -7.17 19.52
N HIS A 361 -15.77 -8.38 18.93
CA HIS A 361 -14.63 -9.05 18.31
C HIS A 361 -14.82 -9.34 16.82
N ASN A 362 -16.05 -9.55 16.37
CA ASN A 362 -16.35 -9.94 14.99
C ASN A 362 -16.47 -8.73 14.08
N THR A 363 -15.77 -8.77 12.97
CA THR A 363 -15.86 -7.80 11.87
C THR A 363 -15.53 -8.46 10.53
N ILE A 364 -15.54 -7.70 9.43
CA ILE A 364 -15.27 -8.18 8.08
C ILE A 364 -14.23 -7.27 7.40
N THR A 365 -13.36 -7.87 6.59
CA THR A 365 -12.54 -7.18 5.59
C THR A 365 -13.22 -7.39 4.23
N PRO A 366 -13.96 -6.40 3.67
CA PRO A 366 -14.67 -6.53 2.39
C PRO A 366 -13.77 -6.14 1.22
N ILE A 367 -13.88 -6.88 0.10
CA ILE A 367 -13.13 -6.61 -1.14
C ILE A 367 -14.08 -6.76 -2.33
N ALA A 368 -14.24 -5.71 -3.13
CA ALA A 368 -15.11 -5.68 -4.30
C ALA A 368 -14.30 -5.60 -5.61
N ARG A 369 -14.84 -6.20 -6.68
CA ARG A 369 -14.32 -6.10 -8.05
C ARG A 369 -15.40 -6.47 -9.06
N MET A 370 -15.11 -6.20 -10.33
CA MET A 370 -15.89 -6.78 -11.42
C MET A 370 -15.32 -8.15 -11.79
N ASN A 371 -16.21 -9.11 -12.07
CA ASN A 371 -15.89 -10.42 -12.63
C ASN A 371 -16.74 -10.62 -13.89
N GLY A 372 -16.20 -10.27 -15.05
CA GLY A 372 -17.00 -10.09 -16.26
C GLY A 372 -18.08 -9.02 -16.05
N ASP A 373 -19.33 -9.38 -16.27
CA ASP A 373 -20.49 -8.50 -16.10
C ASP A 373 -21.11 -8.54 -14.69
N LEU A 374 -20.49 -9.30 -13.78
CA LEU A 374 -20.96 -9.45 -12.41
C LEU A 374 -20.17 -8.58 -11.46
N TYR A 375 -20.85 -7.96 -10.52
CA TYR A 375 -20.23 -7.47 -9.30
C TYR A 375 -19.89 -8.64 -8.41
N GLU A 376 -18.69 -8.61 -7.83
CA GLU A 376 -18.20 -9.63 -6.92
C GLU A 376 -17.69 -8.95 -5.65
N ILE A 377 -18.07 -9.47 -4.49
CA ILE A 377 -17.54 -9.02 -3.19
C ILE A 377 -17.11 -10.24 -2.38
N ASP A 378 -15.88 -10.18 -1.86
CA ASP A 378 -15.35 -11.11 -0.88
C ASP A 378 -15.49 -10.53 0.52
N LEU A 379 -16.13 -11.28 1.42
CA LEU A 379 -16.33 -10.94 2.82
C LEU A 379 -15.42 -11.83 3.66
N VAL A 380 -14.26 -11.29 4.06
CA VAL A 380 -13.29 -12.03 4.87
C VAL A 380 -13.66 -11.86 6.34
N LEU A 381 -14.05 -12.95 6.99
CA LEU A 381 -14.43 -12.96 8.40
C LEU A 381 -13.19 -12.71 9.27
N ARG A 382 -13.29 -11.75 10.17
CA ARG A 382 -12.21 -11.40 11.11
C ARG A 382 -12.73 -11.41 12.53
N ASN A 383 -11.81 -11.73 13.46
CA ASN A 383 -12.06 -11.67 14.89
C ASN A 383 -10.78 -11.21 15.60
N ASN A 384 -10.89 -10.27 16.55
CA ASN A 384 -9.74 -9.66 17.22
C ASN A 384 -9.58 -10.08 18.69
N ILE A 385 -10.22 -11.18 19.10
CA ILE A 385 -10.12 -11.66 20.47
C ILE A 385 -8.67 -11.92 20.87
N THR A 386 -8.32 -11.56 22.09
CA THR A 386 -7.02 -11.81 22.71
C THR A 386 -7.19 -12.71 23.94
N THR A 387 -6.12 -13.42 24.29
CA THR A 387 -5.99 -14.15 25.57
C THR A 387 -4.64 -13.81 26.20
N ASP A 388 -4.41 -14.24 27.43
CA ASP A 388 -3.12 -14.08 28.11
C ASP A 388 -1.99 -14.77 27.33
N GLU A 389 -2.28 -15.93 26.70
CA GLU A 389 -1.33 -16.67 25.85
C GLU A 389 -1.18 -16.04 24.47
N SER A 390 -2.18 -15.29 24.00
CA SER A 390 -2.21 -14.66 22.67
C SER A 390 -2.52 -13.17 22.76
N PRO A 391 -1.62 -12.35 23.34
CA PRO A 391 -1.88 -10.93 23.57
C PRO A 391 -1.93 -10.08 22.27
N TRP A 392 -1.40 -10.62 21.16
CA TRP A 392 -1.45 -10.01 19.82
C TRP A 392 -2.70 -10.41 19.03
N GLY A 393 -3.56 -11.29 19.60
CA GLY A 393 -4.74 -11.85 18.95
C GLY A 393 -4.62 -13.38 18.76
N VAL A 394 -5.73 -14.07 18.96
CA VAL A 394 -5.81 -15.53 18.70
C VAL A 394 -5.69 -15.83 17.20
N TYR A 395 -6.20 -14.94 16.37
CA TYR A 395 -6.15 -14.99 14.90
C TYR A 395 -5.04 -14.10 14.36
N HIS A 396 -3.83 -14.30 14.87
CA HIS A 396 -2.61 -13.57 14.53
C HIS A 396 -1.50 -14.59 14.18
N PRO A 397 -0.49 -14.23 13.38
CA PRO A 397 0.66 -15.09 13.13
C PRO A 397 1.29 -15.59 14.44
N SER A 398 1.53 -16.89 14.52
CA SER A 398 2.18 -17.51 15.68
C SER A 398 3.64 -17.06 15.81
N ALA A 399 4.19 -17.14 17.02
CA ALA A 399 5.51 -16.59 17.35
C ALA A 399 6.66 -17.18 16.52
N ASP A 400 6.56 -18.45 16.12
CA ASP A 400 7.52 -19.15 15.24
C ASP A 400 7.58 -18.58 13.83
N LEU A 401 6.54 -17.84 13.38
CA LEU A 401 6.49 -17.19 12.07
C LEU A 401 7.00 -15.74 12.10
N HIS A 402 7.22 -15.16 13.29
CA HIS A 402 7.57 -13.75 13.46
C HIS A 402 8.94 -13.37 12.88
N HIS A 403 9.82 -14.35 12.66
CA HIS A 403 11.09 -14.11 11.99
C HIS A 403 10.91 -13.63 10.54
N ILE A 404 9.79 -13.97 9.87
CA ILE A 404 9.42 -13.51 8.54
C ILE A 404 8.36 -12.40 8.62
N LYS A 405 7.22 -12.65 9.29
CA LYS A 405 6.10 -11.71 9.37
C LYS A 405 5.51 -11.66 10.77
N LYS A 406 5.67 -10.53 11.45
CA LYS A 406 5.18 -10.29 12.82
C LYS A 406 3.96 -9.37 12.86
N GLU A 407 3.84 -8.49 11.86
CA GLU A 407 2.81 -7.44 11.83
C GLU A 407 1.42 -8.03 11.61
N ASN A 408 0.41 -7.28 11.98
CA ASN A 408 -0.99 -7.59 11.71
C ASN A 408 -1.24 -7.80 10.21
N ILE A 409 -2.13 -8.73 9.89
CA ILE A 409 -2.49 -9.04 8.51
C ILE A 409 -3.58 -8.08 8.04
N GLY A 410 -3.19 -7.15 7.18
CA GLY A 410 -4.05 -6.14 6.57
C GLY A 410 -4.67 -6.59 5.25
N LEU A 411 -5.39 -5.66 4.62
CA LEU A 411 -6.14 -5.91 3.39
C LEU A 411 -5.30 -6.54 2.27
N ILE A 412 -4.09 -6.03 2.05
CA ILE A 412 -3.22 -6.46 0.94
C ILE A 412 -2.78 -7.92 1.13
N GLU A 413 -2.34 -8.25 2.34
CA GLU A 413 -1.93 -9.62 2.68
C GLU A 413 -3.11 -10.59 2.62
N VAL A 414 -4.28 -10.17 3.10
CA VAL A 414 -5.53 -10.96 3.01
C VAL A 414 -5.82 -11.39 1.58
N MET A 415 -5.56 -10.52 0.60
CA MET A 415 -5.78 -10.79 -0.82
C MET A 415 -4.69 -11.68 -1.46
N GLY A 416 -3.63 -12.04 -0.72
CA GLY A 416 -2.58 -12.95 -1.18
C GLY A 416 -1.34 -12.27 -1.76
N LEU A 417 -1.07 -11.01 -1.38
CA LEU A 417 0.17 -10.34 -1.68
C LEU A 417 0.91 -10.07 -0.37
N ALA A 418 2.00 -10.80 -0.12
CA ALA A 418 2.86 -10.56 1.02
C ALA A 418 3.64 -9.26 0.84
N VAL A 419 3.51 -8.34 1.80
CA VAL A 419 4.39 -7.18 1.92
C VAL A 419 5.34 -7.42 3.09
N LEU A 420 6.56 -7.82 2.77
CA LEU A 420 7.56 -8.22 3.74
C LEU A 420 8.54 -7.07 4.03
N PRO A 421 9.11 -7.01 5.26
CA PRO A 421 10.00 -5.93 5.67
C PRO A 421 11.34 -5.94 4.94
N ALA A 422 11.92 -4.76 4.70
CA ALA A 422 13.16 -4.54 3.96
C ALA A 422 14.37 -5.30 4.54
N ARG A 423 14.41 -5.52 5.88
CA ARG A 423 15.47 -6.27 6.55
C ARG A 423 15.70 -7.65 5.94
N LEU A 424 14.64 -8.31 5.47
CA LEU A 424 14.71 -9.67 4.92
C LEU A 424 15.62 -9.77 3.70
N LYS A 425 15.79 -8.72 2.91
CA LYS A 425 16.74 -8.73 1.79
C LYS A 425 18.16 -9.04 2.24
N LYS A 426 18.64 -8.34 3.28
CA LYS A 426 19.99 -8.54 3.84
C LYS A 426 20.09 -9.86 4.59
N GLU A 427 19.09 -10.16 5.41
CA GLU A 427 19.05 -11.37 6.23
C GLU A 427 19.07 -12.63 5.33
N MET A 428 18.28 -12.64 4.23
CA MET A 428 18.24 -13.80 3.35
C MET A 428 19.52 -13.96 2.54
N ALA A 429 20.14 -12.89 2.04
CA ALA A 429 21.43 -12.96 1.37
C ALA A 429 22.53 -13.51 2.30
N LEU A 430 22.55 -13.08 3.56
CA LEU A 430 23.50 -13.59 4.56
C LEU A 430 23.20 -15.05 4.94
N LEU A 431 21.92 -15.43 5.03
CA LEU A 431 21.47 -16.79 5.29
C LEU A 431 21.94 -17.76 4.19
N GLU A 432 21.78 -17.38 2.92
CA GLU A 432 22.25 -18.16 1.77
C GLU A 432 23.77 -18.38 1.83
N GLU A 433 24.55 -17.33 2.16
CA GLU A 433 26.01 -17.42 2.34
C GLU A 433 26.36 -18.42 3.45
N TYR A 434 25.69 -18.35 4.61
CA TYR A 434 25.95 -19.23 5.74
C TYR A 434 25.65 -20.70 5.41
N ILE A 435 24.52 -20.98 4.75
CA ILE A 435 24.14 -22.33 4.33
C ILE A 435 25.18 -22.90 3.36
N LEU A 436 25.55 -22.16 2.31
CA LEU A 436 26.54 -22.58 1.33
C LEU A 436 27.93 -22.83 1.94
N SER A 437 28.30 -22.01 2.93
CA SER A 437 29.57 -22.12 3.64
C SER A 437 29.52 -23.09 4.82
N LYS A 438 28.37 -23.73 5.09
CA LYS A 438 28.15 -24.64 6.23
C LYS A 438 28.49 -24.01 7.59
N LYS A 439 28.23 -22.70 7.72
CA LYS A 439 28.39 -21.96 8.98
C LYS A 439 27.13 -22.17 9.84
N ASP A 440 27.31 -22.16 11.18
CA ASP A 440 26.18 -22.22 12.10
C ASP A 440 25.42 -20.89 12.14
N LEU A 441 24.13 -20.93 11.77
CA LEU A 441 23.25 -19.74 11.77
C LEU A 441 23.08 -19.11 13.15
N ARG A 442 23.16 -19.93 14.21
CA ARG A 442 23.05 -19.47 15.61
C ARG A 442 24.29 -18.68 16.07
N SER A 443 25.38 -18.70 15.29
CA SER A 443 26.56 -17.87 15.56
C SER A 443 26.38 -16.40 15.11
N SER A 444 25.32 -16.06 14.39
CA SER A 444 25.01 -14.71 13.91
C SER A 444 23.76 -14.16 14.63
N GLU A 445 23.88 -13.02 15.28
CA GLU A 445 22.76 -12.31 15.93
C GLU A 445 21.62 -11.99 14.93
N GLU A 446 21.95 -11.73 13.66
CA GLU A 446 20.95 -11.43 12.62
C GLU A 446 20.19 -12.69 12.17
N LEU A 447 20.84 -13.89 12.21
CA LEU A 447 20.32 -15.12 11.64
C LEU A 447 19.78 -16.11 12.67
N GLU A 448 20.13 -15.99 13.96
CA GLU A 448 19.71 -16.91 15.04
C GLU A 448 18.19 -17.16 15.02
N LYS A 449 17.40 -16.10 14.80
CA LYS A 449 15.92 -16.17 14.73
C LYS A 449 15.38 -17.00 13.55
N HIS A 450 16.20 -17.30 12.54
CA HIS A 450 15.84 -18.11 11.38
C HIS A 450 16.32 -19.55 11.49
N ALA A 451 17.18 -19.88 12.48
CA ALA A 451 17.88 -21.16 12.53
C ALA A 451 16.92 -22.36 12.62
N ASP A 452 15.94 -22.32 13.55
CA ASP A 452 14.98 -23.41 13.73
C ASP A 452 14.09 -23.64 12.49
N TRP A 453 13.75 -22.55 11.79
CA TRP A 453 13.03 -22.63 10.52
C TRP A 453 13.88 -23.29 9.43
N VAL A 454 15.17 -22.95 9.32
CA VAL A 454 16.09 -23.54 8.34
C VAL A 454 16.32 -25.02 8.66
N ASP A 455 16.53 -25.40 9.92
CA ASP A 455 16.67 -26.80 10.36
C ASP A 455 15.45 -27.66 9.95
N GLY A 456 14.27 -27.05 9.88
CA GLY A 456 13.04 -27.73 9.48
C GLY A 456 12.97 -28.15 8.01
N TRP A 457 13.82 -27.60 7.13
CA TRP A 457 13.73 -27.85 5.69
C TRP A 457 15.08 -28.11 4.99
N ILE A 458 16.22 -27.74 5.57
CA ILE A 458 17.53 -27.80 4.89
C ILE A 458 17.85 -29.20 4.34
N ASP A 459 17.54 -30.25 5.07
CA ASP A 459 17.81 -31.65 4.67
C ASP A 459 16.88 -32.18 3.58
N LYS A 460 15.82 -31.43 3.24
CA LYS A 460 14.86 -31.84 2.20
C LYS A 460 15.35 -31.50 0.78
N TYR A 461 16.43 -30.72 0.66
CA TYR A 461 16.93 -30.18 -0.60
C TYR A 461 18.39 -30.56 -0.85
N ASN A 462 18.73 -30.79 -2.10
CA ASN A 462 20.14 -30.86 -2.54
C ASN A 462 20.60 -29.44 -2.90
N ILE A 463 21.10 -28.71 -1.91
CA ILE A 463 21.40 -27.28 -1.99
C ILE A 463 22.77 -27.04 -2.65
N ASN A 464 22.79 -26.05 -3.56
CA ASN A 464 24.00 -25.52 -4.20
C ASN A 464 23.83 -24.04 -4.51
N SER A 465 24.88 -23.38 -5.03
CA SER A 465 24.86 -21.94 -5.34
C SER A 465 23.86 -21.52 -6.43
N GLU A 466 23.37 -22.46 -7.24
CA GLU A 466 22.44 -22.15 -8.33
C GLU A 466 20.97 -22.18 -7.87
N ASN A 467 20.65 -22.97 -6.84
CA ASN A 467 19.26 -23.21 -6.44
C ASN A 467 18.88 -22.65 -5.06
N ILE A 468 19.86 -22.29 -4.22
CA ILE A 468 19.59 -21.83 -2.84
C ILE A 468 18.62 -20.65 -2.78
N HIS A 469 18.79 -19.66 -3.65
CA HIS A 469 17.93 -18.46 -3.68
C HIS A 469 16.47 -18.81 -3.92
N GLY A 470 16.17 -19.64 -4.93
CA GLY A 470 14.80 -20.09 -5.21
C GLY A 470 14.21 -20.92 -4.08
N ILE A 471 15.02 -21.79 -3.43
CA ILE A 471 14.58 -22.57 -2.26
C ILE A 471 14.19 -21.65 -1.10
N VAL A 472 15.01 -20.65 -0.79
CA VAL A 472 14.73 -19.68 0.29
C VAL A 472 13.45 -18.90 -0.02
N GLN A 473 13.25 -18.45 -1.27
CA GLN A 473 12.02 -17.77 -1.69
C GLN A 473 10.79 -18.67 -1.50
N ASP A 474 10.86 -19.95 -1.90
CA ASP A 474 9.76 -20.91 -1.74
C ASP A 474 9.45 -21.16 -0.24
N GLU A 475 10.47 -21.30 0.59
CA GLU A 475 10.30 -21.53 2.02
C GLU A 475 9.73 -20.28 2.74
N ILE A 476 10.11 -19.07 2.35
CA ILE A 476 9.48 -17.83 2.81
C ILE A 476 7.99 -17.80 2.45
N SER A 477 7.67 -18.20 1.22
CA SER A 477 6.29 -18.23 0.73
C SER A 477 5.42 -19.22 1.51
N LYS A 478 5.96 -20.39 1.90
CA LYS A 478 5.29 -21.36 2.78
C LYS A 478 5.03 -20.79 4.17
N VAL A 479 5.98 -19.99 4.70
CA VAL A 479 5.75 -19.28 5.97
C VAL A 479 4.60 -18.29 5.81
N PHE A 480 4.53 -17.55 4.69
CA PHE A 480 3.44 -16.60 4.48
C PHE A 480 2.06 -17.27 4.34
N VAL A 481 1.97 -18.44 3.70
CA VAL A 481 0.74 -19.24 3.68
C VAL A 481 0.29 -19.57 5.10
N LYS A 482 1.20 -20.07 5.96
CA LYS A 482 0.90 -20.34 7.37
C LYS A 482 0.46 -19.10 8.14
N VAL A 483 1.07 -17.94 7.83
CA VAL A 483 0.67 -16.64 8.39
C VAL A 483 -0.81 -16.35 8.08
N LEU A 484 -1.25 -16.56 6.83
CA LEU A 484 -2.66 -16.39 6.46
C LEU A 484 -3.57 -17.42 7.12
N GLU A 485 -3.15 -18.67 7.24
CA GLU A 485 -3.90 -19.73 7.95
C GLU A 485 -4.05 -19.41 9.44
N CYS A 486 -3.00 -18.89 10.09
CA CYS A 486 -3.09 -18.41 11.47
C CYS A 486 -4.10 -17.26 11.62
N ALA A 487 -4.15 -16.34 10.63
CA ALA A 487 -5.08 -15.22 10.62
C ALA A 487 -6.53 -15.61 10.25
N GLY A 488 -6.75 -16.81 9.72
CA GLY A 488 -8.08 -17.35 9.41
C GLY A 488 -8.86 -17.72 10.68
N VAL A 489 -10.12 -17.31 10.77
CA VAL A 489 -10.99 -17.64 11.92
C VAL A 489 -11.30 -19.12 11.92
N TYR A 490 -11.81 -19.67 10.82
CA TYR A 490 -12.03 -21.09 10.66
C TYR A 490 -10.82 -21.74 10.01
N LYS A 491 -10.14 -22.64 10.74
CA LYS A 491 -8.94 -23.30 10.27
C LYS A 491 -9.24 -24.27 9.12
N ARG A 492 -8.21 -24.62 8.35
CA ARG A 492 -8.33 -25.52 7.19
C ARG A 492 -8.39 -27.02 7.59
N THR A 493 -8.68 -27.32 8.86
CA THR A 493 -8.95 -28.67 9.35
C THR A 493 -10.42 -29.06 9.15
N SER A 494 -10.76 -30.34 9.28
CA SER A 494 -12.14 -30.82 9.19
C SER A 494 -13.06 -30.10 10.18
N GLU A 495 -12.61 -29.98 11.42
CA GLU A 495 -13.35 -29.32 12.51
C GLU A 495 -13.57 -27.82 12.24
N GLY A 496 -12.53 -27.15 11.70
CA GLY A 496 -12.63 -25.74 11.33
C GLY A 496 -13.60 -25.52 10.17
N GLN A 497 -13.61 -26.41 9.18
CA GLN A 497 -14.54 -26.33 8.06
C GLN A 497 -15.98 -26.68 8.47
N GLU A 498 -16.19 -27.63 9.37
CA GLU A 498 -17.50 -27.91 9.97
C GLU A 498 -18.01 -26.70 10.79
N ALA A 499 -17.14 -26.03 11.51
CA ALA A 499 -17.48 -24.81 12.23
C ALA A 499 -17.88 -23.67 11.28
N PHE A 500 -17.20 -23.53 10.15
CA PHE A 500 -17.60 -22.56 9.11
C PHE A 500 -18.98 -22.90 8.56
N ASP A 501 -19.28 -24.18 8.32
CA ASP A 501 -20.61 -24.62 7.88
C ASP A 501 -21.69 -24.35 8.92
N ARG A 502 -21.39 -24.45 10.23
CA ARG A 502 -22.34 -24.07 11.29
C ARG A 502 -22.72 -22.60 11.19
N PHE A 503 -21.73 -21.72 10.98
CA PHE A 503 -22.02 -20.30 10.76
C PHE A 503 -22.85 -20.06 9.50
N VAL A 504 -22.47 -20.64 8.35
CA VAL A 504 -23.19 -20.46 7.07
C VAL A 504 -24.64 -20.94 7.18
N LYS A 505 -24.92 -21.98 7.96
CA LYS A 505 -26.30 -22.46 8.19
C LYS A 505 -27.17 -21.50 9.01
N THR A 506 -26.57 -20.46 9.61
CA THR A 506 -27.34 -19.43 10.33
C THR A 506 -27.76 -18.26 9.44
N LEU A 507 -27.21 -18.19 8.22
CA LEU A 507 -27.55 -17.18 7.22
C LEU A 507 -28.86 -17.53 6.53
#